data_56b47e0496faf1e8d82257a2e1894e12
#
_entry.id   56b47e0496faf1e8d82257a2e1894e12
#
_cell.length_a   1.000
_cell.length_b   1.000
_cell.length_c   1.000
_cell.angle_alpha   90.00
_cell.angle_beta   90.00
_cell.angle_gamma   90.00
#
_symmetry.space_group_name_H-M   'P 1'
#
loop_
_entity.id
_entity.type
_entity.pdbx_description
1 polymer ?
#
loop_
_entity_poly.entity_id
_entity_poly.type
_entity_poly.pdbx_seq_one_letter_code
_entity_poly.pdbx_strand_id
1 'polypeptide(L)'
;EPSEYQKALRKFHKKSNRHVVVFEADISEDEKRRIFSDADHLRQCGNELLSIMERNLEQLLRTKRYRALQKLYGKVSDPIHALEKKEVLSDEETQKLNHLKKERAEITNSMNQMRESYQVTWDFCRTKMMELKEKYHLQSIFALSRAEDIWAAIETILYSSGRRLHFKKRGDLPEIRAKQSTRGLVIDSSQSGLIVKYGKVTIPCKYKAKDLWLWDEEKAILAYLAEPELQDAHAVDQMLKGIITDTYRPCFASLVCKKIRGRLRVYVHITVEGKAISKRRKDSTPRHYYGKGNIGCDIGTQTIAYTFNTEVGLENLAERGNSIQHVERQEALILRAMERSRRAMNPNNYNENGTVKKGHKQWNFSKRYQKLKQRHQELCRIAAENRALAIREQVNHLRSLGDCFITEPPNAKKLQKRANPENPVDKNGRMKRKKRFGRSIKNRCPGYLQAKAKQLFESTGGMYVEVPILYRASQYDHTSDTYIPKKLSQRMYHLTDGTKVQRDWYSSYLLYCINKTYTQINKLKCRSNFATMYQKEKNMIEEIIRSGKKIMNSGIRTV
;
A
#
# COMPACT_ATOMS: atom_id res chain seq x y z
N GLU A 1 9.60 9.90 36.78
CA GLU A 1 10.18 9.35 35.54
C GLU A 1 9.79 7.87 35.36
N PRO A 2 9.64 7.37 34.11
CA PRO A 2 9.35 5.97 33.89
C PRO A 2 10.52 5.09 34.33
N SER A 3 10.23 3.95 34.96
CA SER A 3 11.24 2.98 35.38
C SER A 3 12.05 2.44 34.17
N GLU A 4 13.23 1.87 34.42
CA GLU A 4 14.05 1.22 33.35
C GLU A 4 13.27 0.12 32.65
N TYR A 5 12.47 -0.65 33.38
CA TYR A 5 11.55 -1.64 32.81
C TYR A 5 10.54 -1.00 31.86
N GLN A 6 9.89 0.09 32.26
CA GLN A 6 8.93 0.82 31.41
C GLN A 6 9.60 1.43 30.16
N LYS A 7 10.84 1.92 30.29
CA LYS A 7 11.63 2.40 29.13
C LYS A 7 11.95 1.24 28.18
N ALA A 8 12.36 0.08 28.70
CA ALA A 8 12.66 -1.12 27.94
C ALA A 8 11.40 -1.63 27.22
N LEU A 9 10.26 -1.72 27.91
CA LEU A 9 8.97 -2.12 27.35
C LEU A 9 8.53 -1.21 26.20
N ARG A 10 8.63 0.12 26.38
CA ARG A 10 8.33 1.09 25.30
C ARG A 10 9.25 0.92 24.10
N LYS A 11 10.55 0.67 24.32
CA LYS A 11 11.52 0.43 23.25
C LYS A 11 11.21 -0.87 22.51
N PHE A 12 10.84 -1.93 23.22
CA PHE A 12 10.40 -3.20 22.66
C PHE A 12 9.17 -3.01 21.77
N HIS A 13 8.10 -2.44 22.27
CA HIS A 13 6.87 -2.20 21.50
C HIS A 13 7.07 -1.25 20.30
N LYS A 14 8.05 -0.38 20.32
CA LYS A 14 8.39 0.48 19.17
C LYS A 14 9.09 -0.28 18.04
N LYS A 15 9.80 -1.37 18.35
CA LYS A 15 10.55 -2.17 17.38
C LYS A 15 9.79 -3.37 16.84
N SER A 16 8.71 -3.78 17.49
CA SER A 16 7.97 -4.98 17.12
C SER A 16 7.16 -4.77 15.82
N ASN A 17 7.06 -5.84 15.05
CA ASN A 17 6.22 -5.87 13.85
C ASN A 17 4.74 -5.84 14.23
N ARG A 18 3.90 -5.31 13.33
CA ARG A 18 2.45 -5.34 13.50
C ARG A 18 1.77 -5.95 12.29
N HIS A 19 0.75 -6.76 12.56
CA HIS A 19 -0.12 -7.31 11.53
C HIS A 19 -1.59 -7.23 11.95
N VAL A 20 -2.50 -7.47 11.01
CA VAL A 20 -3.94 -7.39 11.26
C VAL A 20 -4.56 -8.75 11.01
N VAL A 21 -5.24 -9.26 12.04
CA VAL A 21 -6.05 -10.47 11.96
C VAL A 21 -7.49 -10.06 11.71
N VAL A 22 -8.17 -10.71 10.76
CA VAL A 22 -9.50 -10.31 10.31
C VAL A 22 -10.49 -11.44 10.52
N PHE A 23 -11.47 -11.22 11.39
CA PHE A 23 -12.58 -12.12 11.64
C PHE A 23 -13.88 -11.58 11.05
N GLU A 24 -14.86 -12.44 10.75
CA GLU A 24 -16.21 -12.01 10.47
C GLU A 24 -16.99 -11.87 11.78
N ALA A 25 -17.77 -10.80 11.95
CA ALA A 25 -18.62 -10.61 13.11
C ALA A 25 -19.86 -11.51 13.03
N ASP A 26 -20.09 -12.34 14.04
CA ASP A 26 -21.29 -13.21 14.14
C ASP A 26 -22.36 -12.52 14.97
N ILE A 27 -23.09 -11.61 14.36
CA ILE A 27 -24.12 -10.76 14.97
C ILE A 27 -25.38 -10.70 14.11
N SER A 28 -26.50 -10.33 14.73
CA SER A 28 -27.79 -10.16 14.09
C SER A 28 -27.81 -9.08 13.00
N GLU A 29 -28.78 -9.11 12.10
CA GLU A 29 -28.94 -8.09 11.06
C GLU A 29 -29.25 -6.69 11.65
N ASP A 30 -29.92 -6.61 12.80
CA ASP A 30 -30.23 -5.36 13.46
C ASP A 30 -28.97 -4.75 14.11
N GLU A 31 -28.13 -5.55 14.74
CA GLU A 31 -26.83 -5.11 15.25
C GLU A 31 -25.91 -4.63 14.11
N LYS A 32 -25.90 -5.34 12.96
CA LYS A 32 -25.17 -4.88 11.77
C LYS A 32 -25.69 -3.53 11.29
N ARG A 33 -27.01 -3.33 11.21
CA ARG A 33 -27.62 -2.04 10.80
C ARG A 33 -27.21 -0.92 11.75
N ARG A 34 -27.20 -1.18 13.06
CA ARG A 34 -26.76 -0.22 14.06
C ARG A 34 -25.30 0.18 13.84
N ILE A 35 -24.38 -0.78 13.72
CA ILE A 35 -22.95 -0.53 13.49
C ILE A 35 -22.75 0.23 12.15
N PHE A 36 -23.51 -0.09 11.11
CA PHE A 36 -23.50 0.66 9.85
C PHE A 36 -23.96 2.11 10.00
N SER A 37 -24.99 2.36 10.83
CA SER A 37 -25.47 3.71 11.16
C SER A 37 -24.41 4.49 11.90
N ASP A 38 -23.78 3.90 12.92
CA ASP A 38 -22.70 4.53 13.69
C ASP A 38 -21.49 4.89 12.80
N ALA A 39 -21.11 3.99 11.87
CA ALA A 39 -20.08 4.25 10.89
C ALA A 39 -20.45 5.39 9.92
N ASP A 40 -21.74 5.51 9.53
CA ASP A 40 -22.19 6.62 8.69
C ASP A 40 -22.25 7.95 9.45
N HIS A 41 -22.63 7.97 10.72
CA HIS A 41 -22.53 9.13 11.58
C HIS A 41 -21.06 9.58 11.71
N LEU A 42 -20.14 8.64 11.92
CA LEU A 42 -18.70 8.92 11.97
C LEU A 42 -18.17 9.48 10.63
N ARG A 43 -18.70 9.01 9.51
CA ARG A 43 -18.41 9.56 8.17
C ARG A 43 -18.89 11.00 8.02
N GLN A 44 -20.13 11.29 8.43
CA GLN A 44 -20.73 12.61 8.33
C GLN A 44 -19.99 13.61 9.24
N CYS A 45 -19.77 13.26 10.48
CA CYS A 45 -18.99 14.05 11.45
C CYS A 45 -17.57 14.34 10.92
N GLY A 46 -16.88 13.30 10.42
CA GLY A 46 -15.55 13.47 9.83
C GLY A 46 -15.53 14.34 8.59
N ASN A 47 -16.55 14.31 7.74
CA ASN A 47 -16.66 15.18 6.57
C ASN A 47 -16.93 16.64 6.97
N GLU A 48 -17.73 16.87 7.99
CA GLU A 48 -17.98 18.23 8.51
C GLU A 48 -16.69 18.84 9.08
N LEU A 49 -15.94 18.08 9.88
CA LEU A 49 -14.62 18.49 10.34
C LEU A 49 -13.66 18.75 9.18
N LEU A 50 -13.61 17.86 8.18
CA LEU A 50 -12.80 18.04 6.98
C LEU A 50 -13.12 19.35 6.26
N SER A 51 -14.40 19.73 6.16
CA SER A 51 -14.81 20.99 5.51
C SER A 51 -14.26 22.21 6.24
N ILE A 52 -14.28 22.20 7.59
CA ILE A 52 -13.72 23.26 8.43
C ILE A 52 -12.20 23.34 8.23
N MET A 53 -11.53 22.21 8.38
CA MET A 53 -10.07 22.13 8.27
C MET A 53 -9.56 22.44 6.85
N GLU A 54 -10.28 22.05 5.80
CA GLU A 54 -9.93 22.36 4.43
C GLU A 54 -9.96 23.87 4.16
N ARG A 55 -10.98 24.57 4.65
CA ARG A 55 -11.10 26.02 4.53
C ARG A 55 -9.92 26.74 5.20
N ASN A 56 -9.61 26.36 6.43
CA ASN A 56 -8.48 26.93 7.17
C ASN A 56 -7.14 26.62 6.50
N LEU A 57 -6.96 25.39 6.07
CA LEU A 57 -5.76 24.95 5.35
C LEU A 57 -5.59 25.68 4.01
N GLU A 58 -6.66 25.90 3.25
CA GLU A 58 -6.60 26.65 1.99
C GLU A 58 -6.18 28.10 2.23
N GLN A 59 -6.70 28.74 3.27
CA GLN A 59 -6.32 30.12 3.63
C GLN A 59 -4.82 30.18 3.96
N LEU A 60 -4.31 29.27 4.80
CA LEU A 60 -2.89 29.17 5.12
C LEU A 60 -2.03 28.96 3.87
N LEU A 61 -2.40 28.00 3.02
CA LEU A 61 -1.64 27.66 1.79
C LEU A 61 -1.68 28.74 0.70
N ARG A 62 -2.62 29.69 0.75
CA ARG A 62 -2.65 30.86 -0.14
C ARG A 62 -1.59 31.90 0.24
N THR A 63 -1.08 31.92 1.46
CA THR A 63 -0.08 32.90 1.90
C THR A 63 1.28 32.62 1.23
N LYS A 64 1.89 33.68 0.67
CA LYS A 64 3.21 33.60 0.04
C LYS A 64 4.28 33.14 1.04
N ARG A 65 4.23 33.68 2.27
CA ARG A 65 5.17 33.36 3.37
C ARG A 65 5.16 31.86 3.72
N TYR A 66 3.97 31.27 3.91
CA TYR A 66 3.87 29.85 4.26
C TYR A 66 4.40 28.95 3.14
N ARG A 67 4.10 29.24 1.87
CA ARG A 67 4.63 28.50 0.72
C ARG A 67 6.16 28.59 0.59
N ALA A 68 6.74 29.73 0.95
CA ALA A 68 8.19 29.89 1.01
C ALA A 68 8.80 29.00 2.10
N LEU A 69 8.21 29.00 3.31
CA LEU A 69 8.63 28.13 4.42
C LEU A 69 8.51 26.63 4.06
N GLN A 70 7.43 26.20 3.40
CA GLN A 70 7.30 24.82 2.92
C GLN A 70 8.41 24.41 1.94
N LYS A 71 8.81 25.30 1.04
CA LYS A 71 9.92 25.04 0.11
C LYS A 71 11.26 24.91 0.85
N LEU A 72 11.50 25.78 1.84
CA LEU A 72 12.70 25.72 2.69
C LEU A 72 12.72 24.45 3.52
N TYR A 73 11.61 24.09 4.16
CA TYR A 73 11.46 22.85 4.91
C TYR A 73 11.81 21.62 4.06
N GLY A 74 11.31 21.54 2.83
CA GLY A 74 11.65 20.46 1.90
C GLY A 74 13.13 20.41 1.56
N LYS A 75 13.75 21.58 1.25
CA LYS A 75 15.17 21.66 0.92
C LYS A 75 16.09 21.19 2.07
N VAL A 76 15.71 21.49 3.31
CA VAL A 76 16.48 21.09 4.50
C VAL A 76 16.20 19.64 4.90
N SER A 77 14.96 19.16 4.71
CA SER A 77 14.56 17.79 5.09
C SER A 77 15.16 16.71 4.18
N ASP A 78 15.31 16.98 2.87
CA ASP A 78 15.85 16.00 1.92
C ASP A 78 17.31 15.57 2.27
N PRO A 79 18.26 16.49 2.56
CA PRO A 79 19.59 16.13 3.01
C PRO A 79 19.60 15.41 4.38
N ILE A 80 18.74 15.81 5.33
CA ILE A 80 18.60 15.13 6.63
C ILE A 80 18.23 13.67 6.40
N HIS A 81 17.21 13.39 5.60
CA HIS A 81 16.79 12.02 5.29
C HIS A 81 17.86 11.21 4.56
N ALA A 82 18.69 11.86 3.73
CA ALA A 82 19.80 11.20 3.05
C ALA A 82 20.90 10.79 4.04
N LEU A 83 21.23 11.66 5.00
CA LEU A 83 22.23 11.39 6.03
C LEU A 83 21.72 10.33 7.04
N GLU A 84 20.46 10.44 7.50
CA GLU A 84 19.87 9.48 8.44
C GLU A 84 19.74 8.04 7.91
N LYS A 85 19.86 7.83 6.59
CA LYS A 85 19.87 6.51 5.95
C LYS A 85 21.25 5.84 5.94
N LYS A 86 22.31 6.56 6.26
CA LYS A 86 23.65 6.00 6.32
C LYS A 86 23.84 5.24 7.64
N GLU A 87 24.45 4.07 7.57
CA GLU A 87 24.73 3.24 8.76
C GLU A 87 25.82 3.84 9.64
N VAL A 88 26.80 4.52 9.03
CA VAL A 88 27.90 5.21 9.73
C VAL A 88 28.03 6.60 9.13
N LEU A 89 28.09 7.61 9.98
CA LEU A 89 28.33 9.00 9.63
C LEU A 89 29.74 9.41 10.05
N SER A 90 30.41 10.20 9.21
CA SER A 90 31.67 10.87 9.64
C SER A 90 31.35 12.01 10.63
N ASP A 91 32.38 12.50 11.32
CA ASP A 91 32.22 13.63 12.26
C ASP A 91 31.69 14.88 11.56
N GLU A 92 32.16 15.17 10.34
CA GLU A 92 31.66 16.26 9.51
C GLU A 92 30.18 16.07 9.12
N GLU A 93 29.80 14.84 8.74
CA GLU A 93 28.42 14.52 8.41
C GLU A 93 27.50 14.62 9.63
N THR A 94 27.99 14.25 10.81
CA THR A 94 27.26 14.39 12.07
C THR A 94 27.05 15.86 12.44
N GLN A 95 28.08 16.70 12.32
CA GLN A 95 27.95 18.14 12.53
C GLN A 95 26.98 18.77 11.54
N LYS A 96 27.08 18.42 10.25
CA LYS A 96 26.15 18.87 9.21
C LYS A 96 24.71 18.44 9.50
N LEU A 97 24.50 17.19 9.94
CA LEU A 97 23.18 16.69 10.32
C LEU A 97 22.58 17.49 11.47
N ASN A 98 23.38 17.79 12.50
CA ASN A 98 22.95 18.58 13.65
C ASN A 98 22.59 20.03 13.26
N HIS A 99 23.40 20.66 12.41
CA HIS A 99 23.13 21.99 11.88
C HIS A 99 21.81 22.02 11.10
N LEU A 100 21.63 21.09 10.15
CA LEU A 100 20.40 20.98 9.36
C LEU A 100 19.16 20.70 10.25
N LYS A 101 19.29 19.91 11.30
CA LYS A 101 18.21 19.67 12.26
C LYS A 101 17.82 20.95 13.01
N LYS A 102 18.78 21.78 13.38
CA LYS A 102 18.52 23.08 14.02
C LYS A 102 17.81 24.04 13.07
N GLU A 103 18.31 24.18 11.85
CA GLU A 103 17.66 24.98 10.81
C GLU A 103 16.22 24.51 10.53
N ARG A 104 15.99 23.21 10.41
CA ARG A 104 14.65 22.64 10.25
C ARG A 104 13.74 22.97 11.41
N ALA A 105 14.23 22.98 12.65
CA ALA A 105 13.45 23.34 13.83
C ALA A 105 13.01 24.82 13.81
N GLU A 106 13.88 25.73 13.41
CA GLU A 106 13.55 27.17 13.27
C GLU A 106 12.47 27.40 12.19
N ILE A 107 12.61 26.74 11.03
CA ILE A 107 11.59 26.78 9.97
C ILE A 107 10.26 26.21 10.50
N THR A 108 10.30 25.09 11.22
CA THR A 108 9.11 24.46 11.80
C THR A 108 8.43 25.36 12.79
N ASN A 109 9.16 26.06 13.66
CA ASN A 109 8.61 27.02 14.62
C ASN A 109 7.89 28.16 13.90
N SER A 110 8.50 28.72 12.84
CA SER A 110 7.86 29.76 12.03
C SER A 110 6.60 29.26 11.31
N MET A 111 6.61 28.00 10.83
CA MET A 111 5.42 27.37 10.26
C MET A 111 4.34 27.15 11.31
N ASN A 112 4.68 26.75 12.55
CA ASN A 112 3.75 26.51 13.62
C ASN A 112 3.01 27.79 14.04
N GLN A 113 3.72 28.92 14.21
CA GLN A 113 3.10 30.21 14.51
C GLN A 113 2.04 30.59 13.46
N MET A 114 2.36 30.40 12.18
CA MET A 114 1.39 30.65 11.12
C MET A 114 0.21 29.67 11.16
N ARG A 115 0.45 28.41 11.47
CA ARG A 115 -0.61 27.38 11.61
C ARG A 115 -1.58 27.71 12.74
N GLU A 116 -1.07 28.18 13.86
CA GLU A 116 -1.88 28.64 15.00
C GLU A 116 -2.79 29.78 14.59
N SER A 117 -2.27 30.83 13.93
CA SER A 117 -3.06 31.99 13.49
C SER A 117 -4.16 31.64 12.48
N TYR A 118 -3.99 30.54 11.71
CA TYR A 118 -5.00 30.04 10.78
C TYR A 118 -5.81 28.85 11.34
N GLN A 119 -5.65 28.49 12.62
CA GLN A 119 -6.33 27.37 13.27
C GLN A 119 -6.09 26.01 12.56
N VAL A 120 -4.88 25.81 12.01
CA VAL A 120 -4.44 24.55 11.40
C VAL A 120 -3.54 23.81 12.40
N THR A 121 -4.09 23.42 13.52
CA THR A 121 -3.39 22.71 14.61
C THR A 121 -4.14 21.44 14.99
N TRP A 122 -3.43 20.52 15.63
CA TRP A 122 -4.06 19.31 16.19
C TRP A 122 -5.09 19.65 17.26
N ASP A 123 -4.77 20.60 18.15
CA ASP A 123 -5.67 20.97 19.23
C ASP A 123 -6.98 21.57 18.70
N PHE A 124 -6.93 22.43 17.70
CA PHE A 124 -8.14 22.93 17.05
C PHE A 124 -8.93 21.80 16.37
N CYS A 125 -8.26 20.90 15.63
CA CYS A 125 -8.88 19.74 15.00
C CYS A 125 -9.58 18.84 16.03
N ARG A 126 -8.91 18.56 17.14
CA ARG A 126 -9.43 17.77 18.26
C ARG A 126 -10.63 18.43 18.92
N THR A 127 -10.52 19.71 19.27
CA THR A 127 -11.59 20.47 19.92
C THR A 127 -12.84 20.52 19.05
N LYS A 128 -12.69 20.83 17.76
CA LYS A 128 -13.81 20.83 16.82
C LYS A 128 -14.44 19.46 16.63
N MET A 129 -13.66 18.37 16.64
CA MET A 129 -14.23 17.03 16.63
C MET A 129 -15.04 16.74 17.89
N MET A 130 -14.58 17.20 19.04
CA MET A 130 -15.30 17.00 20.31
C MET A 130 -16.61 17.79 20.39
N GLU A 131 -16.69 18.97 19.76
CA GLU A 131 -17.94 19.71 19.59
C GLU A 131 -18.90 18.98 18.62
N LEU A 132 -18.38 18.54 17.46
CA LEU A 132 -19.19 17.90 16.43
C LEU A 132 -19.72 16.52 16.84
N LYS A 133 -19.00 15.76 17.68
CA LYS A 133 -19.42 14.40 18.08
C LYS A 133 -20.78 14.39 18.79
N GLU A 134 -21.13 15.45 19.54
CA GLU A 134 -22.41 15.54 20.25
C GLU A 134 -23.58 15.58 19.26
N LYS A 135 -23.46 16.36 18.18
CA LYS A 135 -24.44 16.44 17.09
C LYS A 135 -24.70 15.07 16.41
N TYR A 136 -23.70 14.21 16.38
CA TYR A 136 -23.77 12.90 15.72
C TYR A 136 -23.89 11.73 16.71
N HIS A 137 -24.04 12.00 18.00
CA HIS A 137 -24.16 11.02 19.08
C HIS A 137 -23.03 9.98 19.09
N LEU A 138 -21.79 10.43 18.88
CA LEU A 138 -20.61 9.59 18.80
C LEU A 138 -19.88 9.49 20.14
N GLN A 139 -19.35 8.30 20.44
CA GLN A 139 -18.42 8.15 21.55
C GLN A 139 -17.09 8.85 21.27
N SER A 140 -16.56 9.56 22.29
CA SER A 140 -15.33 10.35 22.19
C SER A 140 -14.15 9.56 21.62
N ILE A 141 -13.99 8.30 22.00
CA ILE A 141 -12.86 7.46 21.57
C ILE A 141 -12.86 7.24 20.04
N PHE A 142 -14.02 7.04 19.43
CA PHE A 142 -14.13 6.84 17.98
C PHE A 142 -14.01 8.15 17.21
N ALA A 143 -14.60 9.22 17.75
CA ALA A 143 -14.48 10.56 17.20
C ALA A 143 -13.02 11.03 17.18
N LEU A 144 -12.28 10.86 18.29
CA LEU A 144 -10.85 11.19 18.37
C LEU A 144 -10.02 10.37 17.38
N SER A 145 -10.26 9.08 17.30
CA SER A 145 -9.55 8.24 16.32
C SER A 145 -9.79 8.71 14.86
N ARG A 146 -11.01 9.20 14.57
CA ARG A 146 -11.31 9.78 13.26
C ARG A 146 -10.65 11.14 13.05
N ALA A 147 -10.57 11.99 14.08
CA ALA A 147 -9.85 13.27 14.04
C ALA A 147 -8.36 13.06 13.71
N GLU A 148 -7.74 12.04 14.28
CA GLU A 148 -6.34 11.70 14.01
C GLU A 148 -6.10 11.24 12.57
N ASP A 149 -7.01 10.46 11.97
CA ASP A 149 -6.92 10.11 10.56
C ASP A 149 -6.97 11.35 9.67
N ILE A 150 -7.83 12.32 10.02
CA ILE A 150 -7.96 13.60 9.33
C ILE A 150 -6.69 14.43 9.51
N TRP A 151 -6.19 14.51 10.74
CA TRP A 151 -4.96 15.25 11.05
C TRP A 151 -3.74 14.67 10.32
N ALA A 152 -3.57 13.36 10.29
CA ALA A 152 -2.51 12.70 9.53
C ALA A 152 -2.59 13.03 8.02
N ALA A 153 -3.79 13.16 7.45
CA ALA A 153 -3.96 13.60 6.08
C ALA A 153 -3.55 15.07 5.88
N ILE A 154 -3.83 15.94 6.85
CA ILE A 154 -3.40 17.35 6.85
C ILE A 154 -1.88 17.44 6.95
N GLU A 155 -1.23 16.71 7.87
CA GLU A 155 0.23 16.66 7.99
C GLU A 155 0.91 16.20 6.69
N THR A 156 0.30 15.28 5.96
CA THR A 156 0.81 14.87 4.65
C THR A 156 0.81 16.03 3.65
N ILE A 157 -0.14 16.97 3.74
CA ILE A 157 -0.17 18.17 2.90
C ILE A 157 0.83 19.22 3.39
N LEU A 158 0.97 19.38 4.70
CA LEU A 158 1.87 20.37 5.30
C LEU A 158 3.34 20.04 5.07
N TYR A 159 3.73 18.76 5.24
CA TYR A 159 5.13 18.34 5.32
C TYR A 159 5.58 17.32 4.25
N SER A 160 4.68 16.86 3.39
CA SER A 160 4.98 15.82 2.41
C SER A 160 4.36 16.09 1.04
N SER A 161 4.04 15.05 0.29
CA SER A 161 3.54 15.13 -1.09
C SER A 161 2.01 15.19 -1.22
N GLY A 162 1.28 15.34 -0.13
CA GLY A 162 -0.18 15.51 -0.13
C GLY A 162 -0.60 16.77 -0.89
N ARG A 163 -1.75 16.71 -1.57
CA ARG A 163 -2.21 17.86 -2.38
C ARG A 163 -3.59 18.36 -1.99
N ARG A 164 -4.45 17.50 -1.47
CA ARG A 164 -5.82 17.82 -1.08
C ARG A 164 -6.37 16.81 -0.10
N LEU A 165 -7.34 17.22 0.70
CA LEU A 165 -8.13 16.36 1.54
C LEU A 165 -9.18 15.58 0.71
N HIS A 166 -9.62 14.44 1.21
CA HIS A 166 -10.57 13.57 0.53
C HIS A 166 -11.78 13.29 1.41
N PHE A 167 -12.93 13.81 1.00
CA PHE A 167 -14.21 13.53 1.64
C PHE A 167 -14.66 12.10 1.35
N LYS A 168 -15.20 11.43 2.35
CA LYS A 168 -15.81 10.11 2.17
C LYS A 168 -17.21 10.24 1.60
N LYS A 169 -17.47 9.55 0.49
CA LYS A 169 -18.79 9.54 -0.16
C LYS A 169 -19.77 8.71 0.66
N ARG A 170 -21.07 8.92 0.41
CA ARG A 170 -22.13 8.06 0.98
C ARG A 170 -21.87 6.60 0.60
N GLY A 171 -21.79 5.73 1.62
CA GLY A 171 -21.46 4.30 1.48
C GLY A 171 -19.96 3.96 1.50
N ASP A 172 -19.07 4.96 1.56
CA ASP A 172 -17.65 4.79 1.85
C ASP A 172 -17.44 5.03 3.36
N LEU A 173 -17.71 4.02 4.15
CA LEU A 173 -17.73 4.13 5.61
C LEU A 173 -16.30 4.07 6.18
N PRO A 174 -15.97 4.93 7.17
CA PRO A 174 -14.74 4.81 7.93
C PRO A 174 -14.79 3.57 8.82
N GLU A 175 -13.65 3.12 9.26
CA GLU A 175 -13.54 2.13 10.32
C GLU A 175 -13.98 2.77 11.65
N ILE A 176 -14.75 2.02 12.46
CA ILE A 176 -14.97 2.36 13.85
C ILE A 176 -13.79 1.77 14.62
N ARG A 177 -12.84 2.59 15.04
CA ARG A 177 -11.58 2.15 15.63
C ARG A 177 -11.35 2.74 17.01
N ALA A 178 -11.01 1.90 17.98
CA ALA A 178 -10.42 2.29 19.24
C ALA A 178 -8.89 2.12 19.18
N LYS A 179 -8.15 2.93 19.93
CA LYS A 179 -6.67 2.84 19.98
C LYS A 179 -6.15 1.94 21.10
N GLN A 180 -7.03 1.44 21.91
CA GLN A 180 -6.70 0.60 23.06
C GLN A 180 -7.59 -0.63 23.03
N SER A 181 -7.05 -1.76 23.47
CA SER A 181 -7.80 -3.03 23.56
C SER A 181 -8.83 -3.05 24.69
N THR A 182 -8.75 -2.11 25.63
CA THR A 182 -9.56 -2.08 26.87
C THR A 182 -10.65 -1.01 26.88
N ARG A 183 -10.75 -0.16 25.84
CA ARG A 183 -11.74 0.91 25.76
C ARG A 183 -12.37 1.03 24.39
N GLY A 184 -13.67 1.25 24.36
CA GLY A 184 -14.47 1.45 23.14
C GLY A 184 -14.75 0.13 22.40
N LEU A 185 -13.73 -0.53 21.94
CA LEU A 185 -13.75 -1.89 21.39
C LEU A 185 -12.86 -2.76 22.29
N VAL A 186 -13.47 -3.47 23.22
CA VAL A 186 -12.75 -4.30 24.18
C VAL A 186 -12.56 -5.68 23.61
N ILE A 187 -11.30 -6.10 23.47
CA ILE A 187 -10.95 -7.47 23.07
C ILE A 187 -10.99 -8.34 24.32
N ASP A 188 -11.77 -9.41 24.28
CA ASP A 188 -12.04 -10.26 25.44
C ASP A 188 -12.25 -11.71 25.01
N SER A 189 -12.34 -12.60 25.97
CA SER A 189 -12.61 -14.02 25.78
C SER A 189 -13.97 -14.41 26.32
N SER A 190 -14.56 -15.45 25.74
CA SER A 190 -15.78 -16.10 26.22
C SER A 190 -15.62 -17.63 26.14
N GLN A 191 -16.60 -18.35 26.67
CA GLN A 191 -16.64 -19.82 26.54
C GLN A 191 -16.65 -20.27 25.07
N SER A 192 -17.18 -19.45 24.14
CA SER A 192 -17.25 -19.73 22.71
C SER A 192 -16.02 -19.25 21.91
N GLY A 193 -14.99 -18.67 22.55
CA GLY A 193 -13.78 -18.17 21.90
C GLY A 193 -13.61 -16.65 22.02
N LEU A 194 -12.94 -16.08 21.05
CA LEU A 194 -12.59 -14.66 21.00
C LEU A 194 -13.82 -13.78 20.70
N ILE A 195 -14.00 -12.73 21.50
CA ILE A 195 -15.07 -11.76 21.33
C ILE A 195 -14.52 -10.33 21.34
N VAL A 196 -15.28 -9.41 20.73
CA VAL A 196 -15.05 -7.95 20.86
C VAL A 196 -16.32 -7.30 21.37
N LYS A 197 -16.23 -6.55 22.48
CA LYS A 197 -17.35 -5.81 23.05
C LYS A 197 -17.41 -4.40 22.44
N TYR A 198 -18.58 -4.02 21.92
CA TYR A 198 -18.88 -2.70 21.38
C TYR A 198 -20.11 -2.11 22.07
N GLY A 199 -19.89 -1.31 23.10
CA GLY A 199 -20.96 -0.84 23.99
C GLY A 199 -21.69 -2.04 24.64
N LYS A 200 -22.99 -2.18 24.36
CA LYS A 200 -23.81 -3.31 24.84
C LYS A 200 -23.79 -4.53 23.91
N VAL A 201 -23.12 -4.43 22.75
CA VAL A 201 -23.08 -5.53 21.77
C VAL A 201 -21.82 -6.37 21.99
N THR A 202 -22.01 -7.66 22.20
CA THR A 202 -20.93 -8.65 22.21
C THR A 202 -20.80 -9.25 20.81
N ILE A 203 -19.63 -9.15 20.21
CA ILE A 203 -19.36 -9.56 18.82
C ILE A 203 -18.45 -10.81 18.84
N PRO A 204 -18.98 -12.02 18.65
CA PRO A 204 -18.14 -13.20 18.45
C PRO A 204 -17.34 -13.10 17.16
N CYS A 205 -16.06 -13.47 17.23
CA CYS A 205 -15.13 -13.51 16.11
C CYS A 205 -15.26 -14.84 15.37
N LYS A 206 -15.87 -14.80 14.17
CA LYS A 206 -16.16 -16.00 13.38
C LYS A 206 -15.17 -16.19 12.23
N TYR A 207 -14.82 -17.43 11.98
CA TYR A 207 -14.05 -17.87 10.81
C TYR A 207 -14.48 -19.27 10.36
N LYS A 208 -14.02 -19.69 9.18
CA LYS A 208 -14.32 -21.02 8.65
C LYS A 208 -13.47 -22.07 9.39
N ALA A 209 -14.07 -23.18 9.81
CA ALA A 209 -13.37 -24.27 10.52
C ALA A 209 -12.11 -24.80 9.79
N LYS A 210 -12.05 -24.68 8.46
CA LYS A 210 -10.88 -25.05 7.65
C LYS A 210 -9.77 -24.00 7.62
N ASP A 211 -9.96 -22.81 8.20
CA ASP A 211 -8.97 -21.75 8.23
C ASP A 211 -8.08 -21.90 9.48
N LEU A 212 -7.12 -22.82 9.37
CA LEU A 212 -6.18 -23.13 10.44
C LEU A 212 -5.35 -21.92 10.88
N TRP A 213 -5.10 -20.98 9.98
CA TRP A 213 -4.35 -19.79 10.33
C TRP A 213 -5.13 -18.88 11.28
N LEU A 214 -6.42 -18.63 11.02
CA LEU A 214 -7.25 -17.85 11.94
C LEU A 214 -7.45 -18.57 13.29
N TRP A 215 -7.51 -19.89 13.27
CA TRP A 215 -7.56 -20.67 14.50
C TRP A 215 -6.28 -20.55 15.35
N ASP A 216 -5.09 -20.58 14.72
CA ASP A 216 -3.81 -20.39 15.40
C ASP A 216 -3.67 -18.95 15.94
N GLU A 217 -4.09 -17.94 15.16
CA GLU A 217 -4.08 -16.53 15.55
C GLU A 217 -5.02 -16.27 16.73
N GLU A 218 -6.24 -16.83 16.71
CA GLU A 218 -7.19 -16.75 17.82
C GLU A 218 -6.61 -17.34 19.11
N LYS A 219 -6.03 -18.54 19.03
CA LYS A 219 -5.41 -19.19 20.19
C LYS A 219 -4.31 -18.34 20.81
N ALA A 220 -3.46 -17.74 19.98
CA ALA A 220 -2.38 -16.88 20.46
C ALA A 220 -2.93 -15.60 21.13
N ILE A 221 -4.00 -15.01 20.57
CA ILE A 221 -4.67 -13.87 21.20
C ILE A 221 -5.27 -14.26 22.55
N LEU A 222 -5.97 -15.40 22.61
CA LEU A 222 -6.58 -15.89 23.85
C LEU A 222 -5.53 -16.23 24.91
N ALA A 223 -4.42 -16.82 24.53
CA ALA A 223 -3.29 -17.09 25.43
C ALA A 223 -2.70 -15.81 26.02
N TYR A 224 -2.57 -14.75 25.20
CA TYR A 224 -2.14 -13.45 25.71
C TYR A 224 -3.17 -12.83 26.67
N LEU A 225 -4.47 -12.92 26.35
CA LEU A 225 -5.52 -12.37 27.22
C LEU A 225 -5.60 -13.08 28.57
N ALA A 226 -5.20 -14.34 28.64
CA ALA A 226 -5.12 -15.08 29.90
C ALA A 226 -3.95 -14.62 30.79
N GLU A 227 -2.80 -14.27 30.20
CA GLU A 227 -1.56 -13.94 30.92
C GLU A 227 -0.78 -12.78 30.28
N PRO A 228 -1.34 -11.56 30.21
CA PRO A 228 -0.71 -10.45 29.44
C PRO A 228 0.59 -9.95 30.10
N GLU A 229 0.63 -9.89 31.42
CA GLU A 229 1.80 -9.37 32.15
C GLU A 229 3.01 -10.33 32.03
N LEU A 230 2.78 -11.64 32.07
CA LEU A 230 3.82 -12.65 31.93
C LEU A 230 4.42 -12.62 30.52
N GLN A 231 3.61 -12.42 29.50
CA GLN A 231 4.04 -12.30 28.11
C GLN A 231 4.94 -11.07 27.91
N ASP A 232 4.52 -9.92 28.41
CA ASP A 232 5.28 -8.69 28.32
C ASP A 232 6.58 -8.75 29.13
N ALA A 233 6.57 -9.31 30.34
CA ALA A 233 7.76 -9.50 31.17
C ALA A 233 8.79 -10.41 30.51
N HIS A 234 8.36 -11.53 29.94
CA HIS A 234 9.24 -12.45 29.22
C HIS A 234 9.87 -11.77 27.99
N ALA A 235 9.10 -11.02 27.21
CA ALA A 235 9.58 -10.29 26.04
C ALA A 235 10.62 -9.22 26.41
N VAL A 236 10.40 -8.49 27.49
CA VAL A 236 11.35 -7.48 27.99
C VAL A 236 12.63 -8.15 28.49
N ASP A 237 12.53 -9.25 29.22
CA ASP A 237 13.69 -10.02 29.68
C ASP A 237 14.53 -10.51 28.50
N GLN A 238 13.91 -11.07 27.49
CA GLN A 238 14.59 -11.50 26.25
C GLN A 238 15.24 -10.34 25.49
N MET A 239 14.60 -9.17 25.47
CA MET A 239 15.16 -7.98 24.83
C MET A 239 16.38 -7.45 25.61
N LEU A 240 16.31 -7.44 26.95
CA LEU A 240 17.43 -7.02 27.81
C LEU A 240 18.63 -7.98 27.68
N LYS A 241 18.39 -9.26 27.44
CA LYS A 241 19.41 -10.27 27.13
C LYS A 241 19.93 -10.21 25.69
N GLY A 242 19.45 -9.26 24.86
CA GLY A 242 19.83 -9.14 23.46
C GLY A 242 19.17 -10.19 22.54
N ILE A 243 18.31 -11.01 23.05
CA ILE A 243 17.53 -11.99 22.29
C ILE A 243 16.25 -11.28 21.83
N ILE A 244 16.03 -11.15 20.52
CA ILE A 244 14.79 -10.59 19.98
C ILE A 244 13.74 -11.71 20.00
N THR A 245 12.78 -11.61 20.89
CA THR A 245 11.59 -12.47 20.85
C THR A 245 10.39 -11.66 20.41
N ASP A 246 9.57 -12.30 19.59
CA ASP A 246 8.30 -11.75 19.16
C ASP A 246 7.27 -11.94 20.28
N THR A 247 6.81 -10.85 20.89
CA THR A 247 5.56 -10.89 21.66
C THR A 247 4.39 -11.01 20.71
N TYR A 248 3.29 -11.57 21.22
CA TYR A 248 2.04 -11.66 20.49
C TYR A 248 0.97 -10.91 21.27
N ARG A 249 0.83 -9.61 21.06
CA ARG A 249 -0.02 -8.72 21.84
C ARG A 249 -1.13 -8.09 21.00
N PRO A 250 -2.42 -8.30 21.30
CA PRO A 250 -3.51 -7.54 20.68
C PRO A 250 -3.46 -6.07 21.15
N CYS A 251 -3.28 -5.14 20.23
CA CYS A 251 -3.15 -3.72 20.52
C CYS A 251 -4.50 -3.02 20.59
N PHE A 252 -5.31 -3.22 19.58
CA PHE A 252 -6.64 -2.64 19.45
C PHE A 252 -7.47 -3.34 18.38
N ALA A 253 -8.79 -3.15 18.45
CA ALA A 253 -9.73 -3.63 17.44
C ALA A 253 -10.32 -2.48 16.61
N SER A 254 -10.79 -2.81 15.41
CA SER A 254 -11.65 -1.94 14.60
C SER A 254 -12.78 -2.74 13.94
N LEU A 255 -13.94 -2.08 13.73
CA LEU A 255 -15.06 -2.64 13.00
C LEU A 255 -15.09 -2.06 11.59
N VAL A 256 -15.09 -2.94 10.59
CA VAL A 256 -15.10 -2.58 9.18
C VAL A 256 -16.39 -3.02 8.52
N CYS A 257 -17.20 -2.05 8.11
CA CYS A 257 -18.49 -2.25 7.47
C CYS A 257 -18.34 -2.43 5.96
N LYS A 258 -18.83 -3.54 5.41
CA LYS A 258 -18.83 -3.81 3.96
C LYS A 258 -20.21 -4.28 3.48
N LYS A 259 -20.64 -3.75 2.35
CA LYS A 259 -21.82 -4.27 1.65
C LYS A 259 -21.37 -5.19 0.53
N ILE A 260 -21.61 -6.50 0.69
CA ILE A 260 -21.21 -7.53 -0.26
C ILE A 260 -22.45 -8.20 -0.84
N ARG A 261 -22.65 -8.11 -2.16
CA ARG A 261 -23.83 -8.66 -2.86
C ARG A 261 -25.17 -8.23 -2.23
N GLY A 262 -25.24 -6.97 -1.80
CA GLY A 262 -26.42 -6.40 -1.15
C GLY A 262 -26.57 -6.71 0.33
N ARG A 263 -25.81 -7.65 0.90
CA ARG A 263 -25.83 -8.02 2.33
C ARG A 263 -24.87 -7.19 3.13
N LEU A 264 -25.26 -6.80 4.34
CA LEU A 264 -24.39 -6.11 5.29
C LEU A 264 -23.43 -7.14 5.92
N ARG A 265 -22.14 -6.78 5.95
CA ARG A 265 -21.10 -7.58 6.60
C ARG A 265 -20.28 -6.67 7.49
N VAL A 266 -20.04 -7.10 8.71
CA VAL A 266 -19.14 -6.45 9.65
C VAL A 266 -17.95 -7.38 9.88
N TYR A 267 -16.76 -6.81 9.78
CA TYR A 267 -15.52 -7.52 10.06
C TYR A 267 -14.85 -6.91 11.27
N VAL A 268 -14.33 -7.75 12.13
CA VAL A 268 -13.49 -7.38 13.27
C VAL A 268 -12.04 -7.47 12.80
N HIS A 269 -11.35 -6.33 12.79
CA HIS A 269 -9.92 -6.26 12.52
C HIS A 269 -9.20 -6.07 13.86
N ILE A 270 -8.39 -7.04 14.26
CA ILE A 270 -7.55 -6.95 15.46
C ILE A 270 -6.12 -6.69 15.01
N THR A 271 -5.57 -5.57 15.43
CA THR A 271 -4.16 -5.26 15.22
C THR A 271 -3.36 -5.92 16.33
N VAL A 272 -2.46 -6.81 15.93
CA VAL A 272 -1.59 -7.56 16.82
C VAL A 272 -0.16 -7.10 16.61
N GLU A 273 0.54 -6.89 17.70
CA GLU A 273 1.97 -6.63 17.76
C GLU A 273 2.70 -7.95 17.96
N GLY A 274 3.69 -8.22 17.11
CA GLY A 274 4.42 -9.46 17.06
C GLY A 274 4.49 -10.02 15.66
N LYS A 275 5.21 -11.13 15.50
CA LYS A 275 5.36 -11.83 14.23
C LYS A 275 4.08 -12.60 13.91
N ALA A 276 3.53 -12.37 12.72
CA ALA A 276 2.38 -13.14 12.26
C ALA A 276 2.68 -14.65 12.25
N ILE A 277 1.73 -15.46 12.75
CA ILE A 277 1.86 -16.92 12.77
C ILE A 277 2.01 -17.44 11.34
N SER A 278 2.97 -18.33 11.13
CA SER A 278 3.20 -18.95 9.83
C SER A 278 2.04 -19.84 9.43
N LYS A 279 1.54 -19.67 8.21
CA LYS A 279 0.46 -20.52 7.69
C LYS A 279 0.93 -21.96 7.53
N ARG A 280 0.14 -22.91 8.04
CA ARG A 280 0.39 -24.35 7.93
C ARG A 280 -0.68 -25.05 7.10
N ARG A 281 -0.36 -26.25 6.62
CA ARG A 281 -1.29 -27.20 6.01
C ARG A 281 -1.97 -28.04 7.10
N LYS A 282 -2.90 -28.90 6.73
CA LYS A 282 -3.59 -29.81 7.65
C LYS A 282 -2.65 -30.81 8.34
N ASP A 283 -1.59 -31.19 7.66
CA ASP A 283 -0.52 -32.07 8.16
C ASP A 283 0.52 -31.35 9.03
N SER A 284 0.22 -30.13 9.47
CA SER A 284 1.11 -29.23 10.24
C SER A 284 2.38 -28.77 9.54
N THR A 285 2.60 -29.14 8.27
CA THR A 285 3.74 -28.64 7.50
C THR A 285 3.55 -27.16 7.11
N PRO A 286 4.63 -26.37 7.01
CA PRO A 286 4.52 -24.97 6.56
C PRO A 286 3.89 -24.88 5.18
N ARG A 287 2.95 -23.95 5.01
CA ARG A 287 2.32 -23.70 3.72
C ARG A 287 3.28 -23.06 2.70
N HIS A 288 4.22 -22.25 3.18
CA HIS A 288 5.21 -21.56 2.38
C HIS A 288 6.60 -21.88 2.89
N TYR A 289 7.48 -22.23 1.98
CA TYR A 289 8.92 -22.37 2.22
C TYR A 289 9.61 -21.09 1.78
N TYR A 290 10.69 -20.72 2.47
CA TYR A 290 11.43 -19.51 2.19
C TYR A 290 12.85 -19.89 1.75
N GLY A 291 13.21 -19.41 0.55
CA GLY A 291 14.54 -19.61 -0.02
C GLY A 291 15.58 -18.67 0.58
N LYS A 292 16.82 -18.85 0.16
CA LYS A 292 17.97 -17.99 0.53
C LYS A 292 18.70 -17.54 -0.72
N GLY A 293 19.19 -16.31 -0.71
CA GLY A 293 19.98 -15.71 -1.78
C GLY A 293 19.32 -14.51 -2.44
N ASN A 294 20.06 -13.85 -3.30
CA ASN A 294 19.66 -12.63 -3.98
C ASN A 294 18.70 -12.90 -5.13
N ILE A 295 17.64 -12.11 -5.22
CA ILE A 295 16.71 -12.09 -6.36
C ILE A 295 16.74 -10.70 -6.96
N GLY A 296 17.18 -10.58 -8.21
CA GLY A 296 17.09 -9.33 -8.98
C GLY A 296 15.70 -9.21 -9.62
N CYS A 297 15.01 -8.09 -9.41
CA CYS A 297 13.66 -7.86 -9.90
C CYS A 297 13.54 -6.53 -10.64
N ASP A 298 13.24 -6.56 -11.94
CA ASP A 298 12.84 -5.38 -12.72
C ASP A 298 11.31 -5.32 -12.81
N ILE A 299 10.73 -4.26 -12.20
CA ILE A 299 9.28 -4.09 -12.10
C ILE A 299 8.82 -2.98 -13.03
N GLY A 300 8.25 -3.37 -14.16
CA GLY A 300 7.64 -2.47 -15.12
C GLY A 300 6.22 -2.01 -14.73
N THR A 301 5.52 -1.39 -15.68
CA THR A 301 4.11 -0.97 -15.49
C THR A 301 3.11 -2.10 -15.65
N GLN A 302 3.50 -3.19 -16.33
CA GLN A 302 2.63 -4.32 -16.68
C GLN A 302 3.28 -5.69 -16.42
N THR A 303 4.60 -5.74 -16.36
CA THR A 303 5.39 -6.96 -16.23
C THR A 303 6.36 -6.88 -15.07
N ILE A 304 6.79 -8.02 -14.60
CA ILE A 304 7.95 -8.21 -13.73
C ILE A 304 8.88 -9.21 -14.41
N ALA A 305 10.16 -8.87 -14.47
CA ALA A 305 11.22 -9.81 -14.76
C ALA A 305 11.99 -10.10 -13.47
N TYR A 306 12.40 -11.35 -13.27
CA TYR A 306 13.19 -11.72 -12.10
C TYR A 306 14.27 -12.73 -12.47
N THR A 307 15.37 -12.67 -11.75
CA THR A 307 16.52 -13.57 -11.90
C THR A 307 16.96 -14.07 -10.53
N PHE A 308 17.04 -15.38 -10.41
CA PHE A 308 17.60 -16.10 -9.29
C PHE A 308 18.55 -17.18 -9.84
N ASN A 309 19.42 -17.78 -9.00
CA ASN A 309 20.43 -18.72 -9.48
C ASN A 309 19.84 -19.94 -10.21
N THR A 310 18.69 -20.44 -9.78
CA THR A 310 18.01 -21.62 -10.34
C THR A 310 16.91 -21.27 -11.34
N GLU A 311 16.34 -20.08 -11.28
CA GLU A 311 15.15 -19.70 -12.03
C GLU A 311 15.24 -18.27 -12.56
N VAL A 312 14.77 -18.09 -13.80
CA VAL A 312 14.51 -16.76 -14.37
C VAL A 312 13.07 -16.69 -14.84
N GLY A 313 12.47 -15.52 -14.82
CA GLY A 313 11.09 -15.37 -15.23
C GLY A 313 10.74 -14.00 -15.78
N LEU A 314 9.74 -13.99 -16.65
CA LEU A 314 9.11 -12.79 -17.18
C LEU A 314 7.59 -13.00 -17.18
N GLU A 315 6.90 -12.26 -16.33
CA GLU A 315 5.48 -12.46 -16.07
C GLU A 315 4.67 -11.17 -16.18
N ASN A 316 3.38 -11.29 -16.51
CA ASN A 316 2.46 -10.17 -16.36
C ASN A 316 2.16 -9.95 -14.87
N LEU A 317 2.23 -8.70 -14.43
CA LEU A 317 1.85 -8.32 -13.07
C LEU A 317 0.37 -8.64 -12.80
N ALA A 318 0.09 -9.17 -11.61
CA ALA A 318 -1.25 -9.47 -11.12
C ALA A 318 -2.05 -10.45 -12.00
N GLU A 319 -1.39 -11.37 -12.71
CA GLU A 319 -2.04 -12.43 -13.51
C GLU A 319 -1.70 -13.86 -13.06
N ARG A 320 -0.91 -14.02 -12.01
CA ARG A 320 -0.65 -15.34 -11.44
C ARG A 320 -1.95 -15.90 -10.85
N GLY A 321 -2.39 -17.05 -11.36
CA GLY A 321 -3.60 -17.76 -10.91
C GLY A 321 -4.93 -17.30 -11.52
N ASN A 322 -5.16 -16.01 -11.79
CA ASN A 322 -6.45 -15.51 -12.30
C ASN A 322 -6.29 -14.41 -13.35
N SER A 323 -6.96 -14.55 -14.48
CA SER A 323 -6.97 -13.51 -15.51
C SER A 323 -7.83 -12.32 -15.10
N ILE A 324 -7.23 -11.12 -15.07
CA ILE A 324 -7.94 -9.86 -14.86
C ILE A 324 -8.68 -9.42 -16.13
N GLN A 325 -8.25 -9.85 -17.31
CA GLN A 325 -8.78 -9.42 -18.60
C GLN A 325 -10.26 -9.72 -18.77
N HIS A 326 -10.73 -10.87 -18.30
CA HIS A 326 -12.15 -11.25 -18.35
C HIS A 326 -13.03 -10.28 -17.54
N VAL A 327 -12.60 -9.92 -16.35
CA VAL A 327 -13.34 -8.98 -15.46
C VAL A 327 -13.35 -7.58 -16.08
N GLU A 328 -12.27 -7.12 -16.70
CA GLU A 328 -12.20 -5.83 -17.41
C GLU A 328 -13.16 -5.75 -18.59
N ARG A 329 -13.31 -6.84 -19.34
CA ARG A 329 -14.29 -6.90 -20.44
C ARG A 329 -15.71 -6.77 -19.92
N GLN A 330 -16.06 -7.50 -18.86
CA GLN A 330 -17.37 -7.41 -18.23
C GLN A 330 -17.63 -6.01 -17.65
N GLU A 331 -16.66 -5.40 -16.98
CA GLU A 331 -16.73 -4.02 -16.47
C GLU A 331 -17.06 -3.03 -17.61
N ALA A 332 -16.34 -3.13 -18.72
CA ALA A 332 -16.56 -2.25 -19.88
C ALA A 332 -17.98 -2.40 -20.48
N LEU A 333 -18.50 -3.62 -20.57
CA LEU A 333 -19.87 -3.87 -21.06
C LEU A 333 -20.93 -3.29 -20.13
N ILE A 334 -20.77 -3.44 -18.82
CA ILE A 334 -21.71 -2.88 -17.84
C ILE A 334 -21.66 -1.36 -17.85
N LEU A 335 -20.48 -0.74 -17.91
CA LEU A 335 -20.36 0.72 -17.99
C LEU A 335 -21.06 1.28 -19.23
N ARG A 336 -20.96 0.61 -20.40
CA ARG A 336 -21.70 0.99 -21.61
C ARG A 336 -23.21 0.85 -21.42
N ALA A 337 -23.67 -0.23 -20.76
CA ALA A 337 -25.08 -0.43 -20.48
C ALA A 337 -25.62 0.61 -19.48
N MET A 338 -24.85 0.97 -18.46
CA MET A 338 -25.18 2.05 -17.53
C MET A 338 -25.28 3.40 -18.24
N GLU A 339 -24.33 3.71 -19.13
CA GLU A 339 -24.36 4.96 -19.88
C GLU A 339 -25.57 5.06 -20.80
N ARG A 340 -25.92 3.98 -21.52
CA ARG A 340 -27.16 3.95 -22.33
C ARG A 340 -28.42 4.18 -21.48
N SER A 341 -28.52 3.51 -20.32
CA SER A 341 -29.65 3.68 -19.41
C SER A 341 -29.74 5.10 -18.82
N ARG A 342 -28.57 5.68 -18.45
CA ARG A 342 -28.48 7.05 -17.94
C ARG A 342 -28.89 8.07 -18.99
N ARG A 343 -28.46 7.89 -20.22
CA ARG A 343 -28.79 8.78 -21.34
C ARG A 343 -30.26 8.74 -21.68
N ALA A 344 -30.86 7.55 -21.75
CA ALA A 344 -32.28 7.38 -22.02
C ALA A 344 -33.19 8.06 -20.97
N MET A 345 -32.80 8.05 -19.70
CA MET A 345 -33.55 8.68 -18.61
C MET A 345 -33.30 10.20 -18.48
N ASN A 346 -32.28 10.75 -19.14
CA ASN A 346 -31.87 12.14 -18.97
C ASN A 346 -31.44 12.77 -20.30
N PRO A 347 -32.25 12.77 -21.37
CA PRO A 347 -31.82 13.27 -22.68
C PRO A 347 -31.39 14.74 -22.63
N ASN A 348 -32.09 15.55 -21.83
CA ASN A 348 -31.83 16.99 -21.71
C ASN A 348 -30.47 17.33 -21.09
N ASN A 349 -29.83 16.37 -20.45
CA ASN A 349 -28.51 16.56 -19.82
C ASN A 349 -27.33 16.38 -20.81
N TYR A 350 -27.62 16.05 -22.08
CA TYR A 350 -26.62 15.78 -23.11
C TYR A 350 -26.71 16.78 -24.26
N ASN A 351 -25.55 17.09 -24.86
CA ASN A 351 -25.44 17.81 -26.12
C ASN A 351 -25.77 16.86 -27.30
N GLU A 352 -25.98 17.39 -28.47
CA GLU A 352 -26.23 16.63 -29.72
C GLU A 352 -25.07 15.65 -30.02
N ASN A 353 -23.84 16.04 -29.76
CA ASN A 353 -22.67 15.17 -29.91
C ASN A 353 -22.55 14.09 -28.83
N GLY A 354 -23.55 13.92 -27.96
CA GLY A 354 -23.62 12.91 -26.90
C GLY A 354 -22.72 13.18 -25.69
N THR A 355 -22.10 14.35 -25.57
CA THR A 355 -21.36 14.74 -24.35
C THR A 355 -22.29 15.33 -23.32
N VAL A 356 -21.95 15.20 -22.04
CA VAL A 356 -22.73 15.79 -20.94
C VAL A 356 -22.58 17.31 -20.96
N LYS A 357 -23.71 18.06 -20.94
CA LYS A 357 -23.72 19.53 -20.83
C LYS A 357 -22.94 20.01 -19.62
N LYS A 358 -22.34 21.18 -19.63
CA LYS A 358 -21.66 21.79 -18.49
C LYS A 358 -22.68 22.31 -17.45
N GLY A 359 -22.26 22.50 -16.20
CA GLY A 359 -23.08 23.05 -15.10
C GLY A 359 -23.75 21.98 -14.23
N HIS A 360 -24.51 22.42 -13.22
CA HIS A 360 -25.24 21.55 -12.30
C HIS A 360 -26.38 20.82 -13.02
N LYS A 361 -26.65 19.57 -12.66
CA LYS A 361 -27.66 18.72 -13.29
C LYS A 361 -28.35 17.82 -12.27
N GLN A 362 -29.63 17.63 -12.46
CA GLN A 362 -30.37 16.57 -11.81
C GLN A 362 -30.29 15.30 -12.66
N TRP A 363 -30.10 14.17 -12.01
CA TRP A 363 -29.97 12.87 -12.65
C TRP A 363 -31.04 11.92 -12.14
N ASN A 364 -31.89 11.44 -13.05
CA ASN A 364 -32.84 10.39 -12.78
C ASN A 364 -32.27 9.03 -13.18
N PHE A 365 -32.36 8.05 -12.28
CA PHE A 365 -31.83 6.72 -12.50
C PHE A 365 -32.90 5.65 -12.46
N SER A 366 -33.01 4.89 -13.54
CA SER A 366 -33.92 3.76 -13.63
C SER A 366 -33.57 2.63 -12.67
N LYS A 367 -34.52 1.76 -12.34
CA LYS A 367 -34.24 0.51 -11.58
C LYS A 367 -33.16 -0.34 -12.26
N ARG A 368 -33.16 -0.38 -13.61
CA ARG A 368 -32.14 -1.06 -14.41
C ARG A 368 -30.75 -0.48 -14.18
N TYR A 369 -30.60 0.85 -14.19
CA TYR A 369 -29.33 1.53 -13.90
C TYR A 369 -28.82 1.17 -12.50
N GLN A 370 -29.70 1.16 -11.50
CA GLN A 370 -29.33 0.84 -10.12
C GLN A 370 -28.84 -0.62 -9.99
N LYS A 371 -29.51 -1.59 -10.64
CA LYS A 371 -29.06 -2.99 -10.71
C LYS A 371 -27.69 -3.11 -11.40
N LEU A 372 -27.48 -2.43 -12.52
CA LEU A 372 -26.19 -2.41 -13.22
C LEU A 372 -25.09 -1.78 -12.36
N LYS A 373 -25.40 -0.72 -11.62
CA LYS A 373 -24.47 -0.07 -10.69
C LYS A 373 -24.02 -1.03 -9.57
N GLN A 374 -24.94 -1.79 -9.00
CA GLN A 374 -24.61 -2.81 -7.99
C GLN A 374 -23.72 -3.91 -8.59
N ARG A 375 -24.04 -4.40 -9.79
CA ARG A 375 -23.22 -5.39 -10.50
C ARG A 375 -21.83 -4.85 -10.82
N HIS A 376 -21.70 -3.59 -11.24
CA HIS A 376 -20.42 -2.93 -11.46
C HIS A 376 -19.58 -2.84 -10.17
N GLN A 377 -20.21 -2.46 -9.05
CA GLN A 377 -19.52 -2.42 -7.76
C GLN A 377 -18.98 -3.79 -7.34
N GLU A 378 -19.77 -4.85 -7.54
CA GLU A 378 -19.33 -6.23 -7.26
C GLU A 378 -18.17 -6.68 -8.16
N LEU A 379 -18.20 -6.35 -9.46
CA LEU A 379 -17.07 -6.64 -10.36
C LEU A 379 -15.80 -5.89 -9.95
N CYS A 380 -15.91 -4.62 -9.54
CA CYS A 380 -14.78 -3.86 -9.05
C CYS A 380 -14.18 -4.49 -7.78
N ARG A 381 -15.04 -5.01 -6.88
CA ARG A 381 -14.60 -5.72 -5.67
C ARG A 381 -13.86 -7.01 -6.03
N ILE A 382 -14.45 -7.85 -6.89
CA ILE A 382 -13.82 -9.10 -7.38
C ILE A 382 -12.49 -8.81 -8.05
N ALA A 383 -12.43 -7.79 -8.93
CA ALA A 383 -11.19 -7.39 -9.59
C ALA A 383 -10.10 -6.97 -8.61
N ALA A 384 -10.47 -6.24 -7.54
CA ALA A 384 -9.52 -5.83 -6.51
C ALA A 384 -8.99 -7.03 -5.71
N GLU A 385 -9.86 -7.97 -5.34
CA GLU A 385 -9.49 -9.18 -4.60
C GLU A 385 -8.60 -10.11 -5.45
N ASN A 386 -8.97 -10.34 -6.72
CA ASN A 386 -8.18 -11.16 -7.64
C ASN A 386 -6.78 -10.58 -7.85
N ARG A 387 -6.66 -9.25 -8.02
CA ARG A 387 -5.35 -8.60 -8.12
C ARG A 387 -4.52 -8.77 -6.84
N ALA A 388 -5.14 -8.55 -5.69
CA ALA A 388 -4.45 -8.69 -4.41
C ALA A 388 -3.97 -10.12 -4.18
N LEU A 389 -4.79 -11.13 -4.57
CA LEU A 389 -4.43 -12.54 -4.46
C LEU A 389 -3.28 -12.88 -5.41
N ALA A 390 -3.39 -12.54 -6.69
CA ALA A 390 -2.35 -12.81 -7.69
C ALA A 390 -1.00 -12.16 -7.32
N ILE A 391 -1.02 -10.94 -6.76
CA ILE A 391 0.20 -10.28 -6.30
C ILE A 391 0.78 -11.01 -5.08
N ARG A 392 -0.05 -11.45 -4.13
CA ARG A 392 0.45 -12.25 -3.00
C ARG A 392 1.07 -13.56 -3.44
N GLU A 393 0.47 -14.26 -4.38
CA GLU A 393 1.02 -15.49 -4.96
C GLU A 393 2.37 -15.23 -5.63
N GLN A 394 2.49 -14.14 -6.41
CA GLN A 394 3.74 -13.73 -7.05
C GLN A 394 4.84 -13.41 -6.04
N VAL A 395 4.52 -12.66 -4.98
CA VAL A 395 5.48 -12.31 -3.92
C VAL A 395 5.87 -13.55 -3.11
N ASN A 396 4.93 -14.46 -2.80
CA ASN A 396 5.24 -15.72 -2.12
C ASN A 396 6.15 -16.61 -2.96
N HIS A 397 5.93 -16.68 -4.27
CA HIS A 397 6.83 -17.40 -5.17
C HIS A 397 8.24 -16.80 -5.14
N LEU A 398 8.40 -15.50 -5.30
CA LEU A 398 9.71 -14.86 -5.22
C LEU A 398 10.38 -15.12 -3.86
N ARG A 399 9.63 -15.04 -2.77
CA ARG A 399 10.17 -15.33 -1.43
C ARG A 399 10.55 -16.80 -1.24
N SER A 400 9.94 -17.72 -1.98
CA SER A 400 10.36 -19.13 -1.96
C SER A 400 11.67 -19.38 -2.70
N LEU A 401 12.07 -18.47 -3.60
CA LEU A 401 13.36 -18.55 -4.29
C LEU A 401 14.50 -18.04 -3.40
N GLY A 402 14.36 -16.84 -2.80
CA GLY A 402 15.43 -16.21 -2.06
C GLY A 402 14.96 -15.32 -0.92
N ASP A 403 15.89 -14.76 -0.15
CA ASP A 403 15.63 -13.89 1.00
C ASP A 403 16.05 -12.42 0.83
N CYS A 404 16.74 -12.10 -0.26
CA CYS A 404 17.11 -10.72 -0.57
C CYS A 404 16.44 -10.27 -1.89
N PHE A 405 15.42 -9.42 -1.79
CA PHE A 405 14.70 -8.85 -2.92
C PHE A 405 15.35 -7.54 -3.36
N ILE A 406 15.92 -7.50 -4.56
CA ILE A 406 16.68 -6.36 -5.07
C ILE A 406 15.95 -5.76 -6.26
N THR A 407 15.64 -4.47 -6.20
CA THR A 407 14.87 -3.77 -7.24
C THR A 407 15.29 -2.31 -7.37
N GLU A 408 14.92 -1.69 -8.49
CA GLU A 408 15.03 -0.25 -8.64
C GLU A 408 13.96 0.49 -7.80
N PRO A 409 14.24 1.75 -7.38
CA PRO A 409 13.27 2.55 -6.61
C PRO A 409 11.95 2.74 -7.37
N PRO A 410 10.79 2.76 -6.67
CA PRO A 410 9.48 2.84 -7.29
C PRO A 410 9.29 4.13 -8.10
N ASN A 411 8.97 4.01 -9.39
CA ASN A 411 8.80 5.14 -10.31
C ASN A 411 7.34 5.43 -10.68
N ALA A 412 6.38 4.81 -9.97
CA ALA A 412 4.95 4.91 -10.29
C ALA A 412 4.43 6.36 -10.35
N LYS A 413 4.91 7.25 -9.49
CA LYS A 413 4.53 8.68 -9.50
C LYS A 413 5.00 9.40 -10.77
N LYS A 414 6.23 9.14 -11.23
CA LYS A 414 6.76 9.73 -12.48
C LYS A 414 6.00 9.20 -13.69
N LEU A 415 5.71 7.90 -13.73
CA LEU A 415 4.94 7.26 -14.81
C LEU A 415 3.49 7.73 -14.91
N GLN A 416 2.93 8.28 -13.85
CA GLN A 416 1.59 8.86 -13.83
C GLN A 416 1.53 10.34 -14.23
N LYS A 417 2.66 11.04 -14.35
CA LYS A 417 2.69 12.44 -14.80
C LYS A 417 2.27 12.55 -16.27
N ARG A 418 1.80 13.75 -16.66
CA ARG A 418 1.58 14.07 -18.08
C ARG A 418 2.91 13.99 -18.82
N ALA A 419 2.87 13.50 -20.04
CA ALA A 419 4.07 13.36 -20.86
C ALA A 419 4.72 14.70 -21.21
N ASN A 420 3.91 15.74 -21.38
CA ASN A 420 4.36 17.10 -21.63
C ASN A 420 3.41 18.07 -20.92
N PRO A 421 3.78 18.59 -19.72
CA PRO A 421 2.97 19.55 -18.98
C PRO A 421 2.82 20.88 -19.70
N GLU A 422 3.82 21.31 -20.49
CA GLU A 422 3.89 22.61 -21.15
C GLU A 422 3.06 22.64 -22.43
N ASN A 423 2.89 21.51 -23.11
CA ASN A 423 2.06 21.41 -24.32
C ASN A 423 0.96 20.34 -24.15
N PRO A 424 -0.18 20.71 -23.54
CA PRO A 424 -1.24 19.77 -23.23
C PRO A 424 -2.09 19.34 -24.44
N VAL A 425 -1.88 19.93 -25.62
CA VAL A 425 -2.69 19.73 -26.81
C VAL A 425 -1.89 18.94 -27.87
N ASP A 426 -2.55 18.08 -28.62
CA ASP A 426 -1.96 17.36 -29.77
C ASP A 426 -1.99 18.21 -31.06
N LYS A 427 -1.49 17.62 -32.17
CA LYS A 427 -1.46 18.25 -33.49
C LYS A 427 -2.85 18.73 -33.96
N ASN A 428 -3.91 18.13 -33.47
CA ASN A 428 -5.31 18.38 -33.87
C ASN A 428 -6.06 19.23 -32.84
N GLY A 429 -5.39 19.92 -31.92
CA GLY A 429 -6.01 20.75 -30.91
C GLY A 429 -6.69 19.94 -29.77
N ARG A 430 -6.55 18.62 -29.71
CA ARG A 430 -7.16 17.79 -28.68
C ARG A 430 -6.26 17.69 -27.46
N MET A 431 -6.86 17.74 -26.26
CA MET A 431 -6.13 17.55 -25.01
C MET A 431 -5.44 16.19 -24.97
N LYS A 432 -4.12 16.16 -24.89
CA LYS A 432 -3.33 14.94 -24.69
C LYS A 432 -3.78 14.22 -23.43
N ARG A 433 -3.76 12.89 -23.43
CA ARG A 433 -4.14 12.07 -22.27
C ARG A 433 -3.37 12.50 -21.03
N LYS A 434 -4.09 12.71 -19.92
CA LYS A 434 -3.52 13.17 -18.65
C LYS A 434 -2.45 12.23 -18.08
N LYS A 435 -2.52 10.92 -18.40
CA LYS A 435 -1.63 9.87 -17.86
C LYS A 435 -1.34 8.85 -18.94
N ARG A 436 -0.06 8.57 -19.21
CA ARG A 436 0.33 7.56 -20.21
C ARG A 436 -0.05 6.15 -19.77
N PHE A 437 0.21 5.78 -18.52
CA PHE A 437 0.10 4.42 -18.01
C PHE A 437 -0.98 4.23 -16.93
N GLY A 438 -1.90 5.18 -16.78
CA GLY A 438 -2.87 5.16 -15.68
C GLY A 438 -3.72 3.90 -15.60
N ARG A 439 -4.14 3.33 -16.75
CA ARG A 439 -4.91 2.07 -16.79
C ARG A 439 -4.04 0.87 -16.41
N SER A 440 -2.84 0.77 -16.96
CA SER A 440 -1.90 -0.31 -16.65
C SER A 440 -1.54 -0.30 -15.16
N ILE A 441 -1.17 0.87 -14.61
CA ILE A 441 -0.82 0.99 -13.19
C ILE A 441 -2.03 0.69 -12.29
N LYS A 442 -3.24 1.15 -12.66
CA LYS A 442 -4.47 0.82 -11.91
C LYS A 442 -4.72 -0.69 -11.87
N ASN A 443 -4.54 -1.37 -13.00
CA ASN A 443 -4.93 -2.77 -13.16
C ASN A 443 -3.84 -3.74 -12.70
N ARG A 444 -2.57 -3.36 -12.82
CA ARG A 444 -1.41 -4.21 -12.50
C ARG A 444 -0.78 -3.90 -11.15
N CYS A 445 -1.05 -2.73 -10.58
CA CYS A 445 -0.64 -2.31 -9.24
C CYS A 445 0.84 -2.57 -8.89
N PRO A 446 1.83 -2.12 -9.71
CA PRO A 446 3.25 -2.39 -9.45
C PRO A 446 3.70 -1.89 -8.07
N GLY A 447 3.22 -0.73 -7.62
CA GLY A 447 3.52 -0.22 -6.28
C GLY A 447 2.94 -1.07 -5.13
N TYR A 448 1.81 -1.77 -5.37
CA TYR A 448 1.28 -2.71 -4.38
C TYR A 448 2.14 -3.98 -4.30
N LEU A 449 2.67 -4.45 -5.42
CA LEU A 449 3.61 -5.58 -5.43
C LEU A 449 4.88 -5.23 -4.64
N GLN A 450 5.49 -4.06 -4.87
CA GLN A 450 6.68 -3.60 -4.14
C GLN A 450 6.41 -3.51 -2.64
N ALA A 451 5.28 -2.90 -2.24
CA ALA A 451 4.90 -2.79 -0.84
C ALA A 451 4.70 -4.16 -0.18
N LYS A 452 4.09 -5.11 -0.90
CA LYS A 452 3.89 -6.48 -0.39
C LYS A 452 5.16 -7.30 -0.37
N ALA A 453 6.05 -7.14 -1.36
CA ALA A 453 7.37 -7.75 -1.35
C ALA A 453 8.18 -7.25 -0.14
N LYS A 454 8.28 -5.92 0.05
CA LYS A 454 8.94 -5.35 1.21
C LYS A 454 8.39 -5.92 2.52
N GLN A 455 7.06 -5.86 2.69
CA GLN A 455 6.41 -6.39 3.89
C GLN A 455 6.73 -7.87 4.13
N LEU A 456 6.62 -8.73 3.10
CA LEU A 456 6.83 -10.18 3.27
C LEU A 456 8.30 -10.50 3.55
N PHE A 457 9.23 -9.93 2.77
CA PHE A 457 10.65 -10.22 2.94
C PHE A 457 11.13 -9.78 4.33
N GLU A 458 10.86 -8.54 4.74
CA GLU A 458 11.25 -8.03 6.06
C GLU A 458 10.58 -8.82 7.21
N SER A 459 9.28 -9.14 7.10
CA SER A 459 8.57 -9.88 8.17
C SER A 459 8.98 -11.34 8.28
N THR A 460 9.67 -11.91 7.29
CA THR A 460 10.12 -13.31 7.27
C THR A 460 11.66 -13.43 7.40
N GLY A 461 12.31 -12.40 7.92
CA GLY A 461 13.76 -12.40 8.19
C GLY A 461 14.64 -12.23 6.94
N GLY A 462 14.05 -11.81 5.81
CA GLY A 462 14.79 -11.45 4.61
C GLY A 462 15.00 -9.93 4.49
N MET A 463 15.51 -9.49 3.35
CA MET A 463 15.83 -8.09 3.05
C MET A 463 15.09 -7.59 1.81
N TYR A 464 14.74 -6.31 1.81
CA TYR A 464 14.23 -5.59 0.64
C TYR A 464 15.17 -4.44 0.32
N VAL A 465 15.82 -4.49 -0.83
CA VAL A 465 16.87 -3.56 -1.23
C VAL A 465 16.42 -2.73 -2.45
N GLU A 466 16.42 -1.42 -2.30
CA GLU A 466 16.26 -0.48 -3.42
C GLU A 466 17.65 0.03 -3.82
N VAL A 467 18.08 -0.28 -5.04
CA VAL A 467 19.39 0.15 -5.54
C VAL A 467 19.44 1.67 -5.74
N PRO A 468 20.63 2.30 -5.65
CA PRO A 468 20.79 3.72 -5.95
C PRO A 468 20.35 4.08 -7.37
N ILE A 469 19.85 5.31 -7.59
CA ILE A 469 19.42 5.78 -8.92
C ILE A 469 20.55 5.71 -9.96
N LEU A 470 21.78 5.84 -9.53
CA LEU A 470 22.97 5.75 -10.39
C LEU A 470 23.33 4.31 -10.81
N TYR A 471 22.66 3.29 -10.25
CA TYR A 471 22.89 1.89 -10.62
C TYR A 471 22.60 1.61 -12.10
N ARG A 472 21.53 2.20 -12.64
CA ARG A 472 21.15 2.19 -14.08
C ARG A 472 21.21 0.79 -14.72
N ALA A 473 20.66 -0.23 -14.09
CA ALA A 473 20.65 -1.61 -14.59
C ALA A 473 20.21 -1.69 -16.07
N SER A 474 19.19 -0.94 -16.48
CA SER A 474 18.67 -0.96 -17.85
C SER A 474 19.62 -0.40 -18.93
N GLN A 475 20.76 0.21 -18.54
CA GLN A 475 21.70 0.86 -19.48
C GLN A 475 23.06 0.17 -19.54
N TYR A 476 23.46 -0.59 -18.52
CA TYR A 476 24.76 -1.22 -18.46
C TYR A 476 24.88 -2.38 -19.45
N ASP A 477 26.03 -2.49 -20.13
CA ASP A 477 26.40 -3.58 -21.00
C ASP A 477 27.68 -4.23 -20.41
N HIS A 478 27.56 -5.48 -19.95
CA HIS A 478 28.66 -6.18 -19.29
C HIS A 478 29.75 -6.66 -20.27
N THR A 479 29.45 -6.72 -21.56
CA THR A 479 30.40 -7.19 -22.57
C THR A 479 31.43 -6.10 -22.91
N SER A 480 30.99 -4.84 -22.98
CA SER A 480 31.84 -3.68 -23.23
C SER A 480 32.20 -2.89 -21.96
N ASP A 481 31.61 -3.25 -20.80
CA ASP A 481 31.76 -2.51 -19.53
C ASP A 481 31.32 -1.04 -19.61
N THR A 482 30.30 -0.74 -20.42
CA THR A 482 29.84 0.63 -20.68
C THR A 482 28.36 0.81 -20.40
N TYR A 483 27.94 2.07 -20.21
CA TYR A 483 26.53 2.43 -20.05
C TYR A 483 25.98 3.01 -21.35
N ILE A 484 25.13 2.25 -22.01
CA ILE A 484 24.54 2.61 -23.32
C ILE A 484 23.07 2.97 -23.13
N PRO A 485 22.65 4.23 -23.41
CA PRO A 485 21.25 4.63 -23.35
C PRO A 485 20.42 3.86 -24.39
N LYS A 486 19.32 3.23 -23.94
CA LYS A 486 18.44 2.41 -24.78
C LYS A 486 17.05 3.06 -24.90
N LYS A 487 16.44 3.00 -26.09
CA LYS A 487 15.07 3.51 -26.31
C LYS A 487 14.07 2.60 -25.58
N LEU A 488 13.04 3.16 -24.95
CA LEU A 488 12.00 2.43 -24.24
C LEU A 488 11.19 1.46 -25.15
N SER A 489 11.18 1.71 -26.46
CA SER A 489 10.53 0.87 -27.46
C SER A 489 11.33 -0.39 -27.79
N GLN A 490 12.64 -0.39 -27.55
CA GLN A 490 13.50 -1.55 -27.76
C GLN A 490 13.31 -2.55 -26.63
N ARG A 491 12.56 -3.61 -26.88
CA ARG A 491 12.28 -4.69 -25.91
C ARG A 491 13.25 -5.84 -25.99
N MET A 492 13.72 -6.12 -27.20
CA MET A 492 14.85 -6.99 -27.48
C MET A 492 15.98 -6.11 -28.01
N TYR A 493 17.19 -6.28 -27.52
CA TYR A 493 18.35 -5.55 -28.02
C TYR A 493 19.61 -6.43 -28.09
N HIS A 494 20.60 -5.95 -28.81
CA HIS A 494 21.89 -6.62 -28.91
C HIS A 494 22.88 -5.97 -27.94
N LEU A 495 23.60 -6.78 -27.20
CA LEU A 495 24.80 -6.38 -26.49
C LEU A 495 25.92 -6.04 -27.49
N THR A 496 27.00 -5.45 -27.02
CA THR A 496 28.10 -5.01 -27.89
C THR A 496 28.77 -6.19 -28.61
N ASP A 497 28.73 -7.40 -28.03
CA ASP A 497 29.21 -8.64 -28.65
C ASP A 497 28.21 -9.27 -29.65
N GLY A 498 27.07 -8.62 -29.91
CA GLY A 498 26.01 -9.14 -30.78
C GLY A 498 24.99 -10.04 -30.10
N THR A 499 25.17 -10.42 -28.86
CA THR A 499 24.23 -11.27 -28.12
C THR A 499 22.87 -10.58 -27.96
N LYS A 500 21.79 -11.23 -28.39
CA LYS A 500 20.43 -10.72 -28.32
C LYS A 500 19.78 -11.09 -26.99
N VAL A 501 19.33 -10.10 -26.22
CA VAL A 501 18.72 -10.28 -24.90
C VAL A 501 17.37 -9.58 -24.79
N GLN A 502 16.47 -10.11 -23.95
CA GLN A 502 15.24 -9.43 -23.54
C GLN A 502 15.57 -8.38 -22.46
N ARG A 503 15.15 -7.13 -22.66
CA ARG A 503 15.59 -5.98 -21.89
C ARG A 503 15.27 -6.08 -20.40
N ASP A 504 14.01 -6.40 -20.07
CA ASP A 504 13.54 -6.38 -18.68
C ASP A 504 14.16 -7.56 -17.89
N TRP A 505 14.34 -8.72 -18.54
CA TRP A 505 15.11 -9.82 -17.97
C TRP A 505 16.57 -9.44 -17.75
N TYR A 506 17.23 -8.82 -18.71
CA TYR A 506 18.63 -8.43 -18.58
C TYR A 506 18.84 -7.42 -17.44
N SER A 507 17.89 -6.47 -17.27
CA SER A 507 17.90 -5.57 -16.11
C SER A 507 17.79 -6.35 -14.79
N SER A 508 16.92 -7.35 -14.71
CA SER A 508 16.79 -8.19 -13.52
C SER A 508 18.05 -9.02 -13.24
N TYR A 509 18.71 -9.50 -14.30
CA TYR A 509 19.99 -10.20 -14.20
C TYR A 509 21.09 -9.29 -13.61
N LEU A 510 21.18 -8.04 -14.06
CA LEU A 510 22.16 -7.10 -13.54
C LEU A 510 21.87 -6.73 -12.07
N LEU A 511 20.59 -6.67 -11.67
CA LEU A 511 20.21 -6.52 -10.26
C LEU A 511 20.58 -7.75 -9.42
N TYR A 512 20.45 -8.97 -9.96
CA TYR A 512 20.94 -10.21 -9.33
C TYR A 512 22.45 -10.20 -9.16
N CYS A 513 23.20 -9.59 -10.07
CA CYS A 513 24.66 -9.47 -10.03
C CYS A 513 25.17 -8.30 -9.19
N ILE A 514 24.40 -7.84 -8.20
CA ILE A 514 24.81 -6.74 -7.30
C ILE A 514 25.99 -7.13 -6.40
N ASN A 515 26.79 -6.16 -6.02
CA ASN A 515 27.89 -6.35 -5.06
C ASN A 515 27.37 -6.50 -3.61
N LYS A 516 28.25 -6.84 -2.67
CA LYS A 516 27.91 -7.05 -1.25
C LYS A 516 27.39 -5.78 -0.55
N THR A 517 27.74 -4.59 -1.03
CA THR A 517 27.29 -3.31 -0.48
C THR A 517 25.98 -2.81 -1.11
N TYR A 518 25.40 -3.55 -2.04
CA TYR A 518 24.16 -3.21 -2.75
C TYR A 518 24.19 -1.86 -3.49
N THR A 519 25.36 -1.41 -3.93
CA THR A 519 25.54 -0.10 -4.56
C THR A 519 25.93 -0.17 -6.03
N GLN A 520 26.63 -1.23 -6.43
CA GLN A 520 27.21 -1.37 -7.77
C GLN A 520 27.04 -2.78 -8.34
N ILE A 521 27.16 -2.90 -9.64
CA ILE A 521 27.17 -4.20 -10.34
C ILE A 521 28.48 -4.92 -10.02
N ASN A 522 28.39 -6.18 -9.62
CA ASN A 522 29.55 -7.06 -9.49
C ASN A 522 29.91 -7.61 -10.89
N LYS A 523 30.89 -6.95 -11.53
CA LYS A 523 31.31 -7.25 -12.90
C LYS A 523 31.80 -8.69 -13.09
N LEU A 524 32.54 -9.22 -12.12
CA LEU A 524 33.03 -10.61 -12.15
C LEU A 524 31.88 -11.60 -12.11
N LYS A 525 30.96 -11.45 -11.14
CA LYS A 525 29.77 -12.28 -11.04
C LYS A 525 28.91 -12.19 -12.31
N CYS A 526 28.81 -10.99 -12.89
CA CYS A 526 28.06 -10.78 -14.12
C CYS A 526 28.65 -11.56 -15.30
N ARG A 527 29.96 -11.49 -15.50
CA ARG A 527 30.62 -12.22 -16.59
C ARG A 527 30.61 -13.74 -16.39
N SER A 528 30.91 -14.22 -15.18
CA SER A 528 31.00 -15.66 -14.89
C SER A 528 29.65 -16.39 -15.00
N ASN A 529 28.54 -15.74 -14.64
CA ASN A 529 27.21 -16.37 -14.62
C ASN A 529 26.41 -16.14 -15.90
N PHE A 530 26.86 -15.26 -16.81
CA PHE A 530 26.05 -14.84 -17.95
C PHE A 530 25.64 -15.99 -18.85
N ALA A 531 26.55 -16.86 -19.28
CA ALA A 531 26.26 -17.97 -20.19
C ALA A 531 25.15 -18.88 -19.64
N THR A 532 25.24 -19.26 -18.37
CA THR A 532 24.23 -20.11 -17.71
C THR A 532 22.89 -19.41 -17.63
N MET A 533 22.85 -18.13 -17.25
CA MET A 533 21.61 -17.37 -17.09
C MET A 533 20.98 -17.03 -18.44
N TYR A 534 21.79 -16.77 -19.45
CA TYR A 534 21.33 -16.55 -20.82
C TYR A 534 20.67 -17.81 -21.44
N GLN A 535 21.21 -19.02 -21.14
CA GLN A 535 20.54 -20.24 -21.55
C GLN A 535 19.16 -20.40 -20.88
N LYS A 536 19.03 -20.02 -19.59
CA LYS A 536 17.74 -20.01 -18.90
C LYS A 536 16.78 -18.99 -19.50
N GLU A 537 17.27 -17.81 -19.92
CA GLU A 537 16.45 -16.83 -20.66
C GLU A 537 15.90 -17.40 -21.95
N LYS A 538 16.74 -18.07 -22.78
CA LYS A 538 16.31 -18.71 -24.03
C LYS A 538 15.20 -19.73 -23.76
N ASN A 539 15.40 -20.61 -22.79
CA ASN A 539 14.42 -21.62 -22.42
C ASN A 539 13.09 -20.98 -21.96
N MET A 540 13.16 -19.90 -21.16
CA MET A 540 11.98 -19.12 -20.75
C MET A 540 11.24 -18.49 -21.94
N ILE A 541 11.96 -17.92 -22.90
CA ILE A 541 11.36 -17.33 -24.11
C ILE A 541 10.67 -18.41 -24.95
N GLU A 542 11.33 -19.56 -25.16
CA GLU A 542 10.77 -20.71 -25.87
C GLU A 542 9.50 -21.24 -25.20
N GLU A 543 9.49 -21.33 -23.86
CA GLU A 543 8.32 -21.74 -23.11
C GLU A 543 7.16 -20.73 -23.24
N ILE A 544 7.45 -19.42 -23.20
CA ILE A 544 6.44 -18.37 -23.42
C ILE A 544 5.85 -18.51 -24.83
N ILE A 545 6.66 -18.76 -25.85
CA ILE A 545 6.20 -18.95 -27.24
C ILE A 545 5.34 -20.21 -27.33
N ARG A 546 5.84 -21.35 -26.82
CA ARG A 546 5.14 -22.64 -26.84
C ARG A 546 3.81 -22.61 -26.10
N SER A 547 3.74 -21.92 -24.97
CA SER A 547 2.50 -21.80 -24.19
C SER A 547 1.48 -20.84 -24.80
N GLY A 548 1.84 -20.08 -25.84
CA GLY A 548 0.99 -19.03 -26.40
C GLY A 548 0.64 -17.89 -25.42
N LYS A 549 1.30 -17.82 -24.27
CA LYS A 549 1.04 -16.82 -23.22
C LYS A 549 1.53 -15.45 -23.64
N LYS A 550 0.61 -14.53 -23.86
CA LYS A 550 0.96 -13.15 -24.22
C LYS A 550 1.54 -12.39 -23.02
N ILE A 551 2.83 -12.07 -23.08
CA ILE A 551 3.48 -11.19 -22.12
C ILE A 551 3.47 -9.76 -22.64
N MET A 552 2.87 -8.85 -21.86
CA MET A 552 2.65 -7.45 -22.24
C MET A 552 3.97 -6.70 -22.39
N ASN A 553 4.17 -6.01 -23.51
CA ASN A 553 5.38 -5.21 -23.77
C ASN A 553 6.73 -5.97 -23.66
N SER A 554 6.74 -7.28 -23.79
CA SER A 554 7.97 -8.09 -23.71
C SER A 554 8.83 -8.03 -24.96
N GLY A 555 8.23 -7.75 -26.12
CA GLY A 555 8.87 -7.92 -27.42
C GLY A 555 8.89 -9.37 -27.93
N ILE A 556 8.38 -10.33 -27.15
CA ILE A 556 8.23 -11.73 -27.53
C ILE A 556 6.92 -11.86 -28.30
N ARG A 557 6.99 -12.39 -29.52
CA ARG A 557 5.84 -12.68 -30.37
C ARG A 557 5.42 -14.13 -30.13
N THR A 558 4.20 -14.32 -29.63
CA THR A 558 3.55 -15.64 -29.62
C THR A 558 2.75 -15.77 -30.93
N VAL A 559 2.86 -16.90 -31.58
CA VAL A 559 2.15 -17.21 -32.84
C VAL A 559 0.64 -17.21 -32.65
#